data_6fa7315f73e37383e22573c375202bf2
#
_entry.id   6fa7315f73e37383e22573c375202bf2
#
_cell.length_a   1.000
_cell.length_b   1.000
_cell.length_c   1.000
_cell.angle_alpha   90.00
_cell.angle_beta   90.00
_cell.angle_gamma   90.00
#
_symmetry.space_group_name_H-M   'P 1'
#
loop_
_entity.id
_entity.type
_entity.pdbx_description
1 polymer ?
#
loop_
_entity_poly.entity_id
_entity_poly.type
_entity_poly.pdbx_seq_one_letter_code
_entity_poly.pdbx_strand_id
1 'polypeptide(L)'
;MGMKALLPSLLGASAALLFTASFAHAAPPIPDSLKTGGFEVGCQAWTFHDFTLFEAIEKTAEVGAPTIEFIPNQKLSPEEPTVQFSHNSPKEVWDKVKAKLAEKHVTPVAYGVVGFSKDEAEARKIFEFAKYFGLQTINTEAVDAIDTFEPLVKEYDIKVGFHDHPKRPDHPEYRMWDPEYILSVVKDRDPRIGSCADTGHWVRSGLKPVDCIRILKGHIVSSHMKDLNVPLPSGHDVPWGQGVSDVKGILDEYKAQGFEGPISIEYEYNWGKNVPDAKLCMDFRRAYGK
;
A
#
# COMPACT_ATOMS: atom_id res chain seq x y z
N MET A 1 6.29 -81.30 33.55
CA MET A 1 5.15 -80.34 33.71
C MET A 1 5.75 -78.95 33.55
N GLY A 2 5.68 -78.38 32.37
CA GLY A 2 6.27 -77.07 32.05
C GLY A 2 5.18 -76.04 31.75
N MET A 3 5.10 -75.03 32.54
CA MET A 3 4.21 -73.86 32.35
C MET A 3 4.86 -72.89 31.36
N LYS A 4 4.21 -72.66 30.22
CA LYS A 4 4.57 -71.56 29.28
C LYS A 4 3.88 -70.28 29.74
N ALA A 5 4.70 -69.27 30.02
CA ALA A 5 4.23 -67.90 30.28
C ALA A 5 3.96 -67.18 28.95
N LEU A 6 2.76 -66.65 28.78
CA LEU A 6 2.37 -65.76 27.70
C LEU A 6 2.72 -64.28 28.06
N LEU A 7 3.50 -63.65 27.19
CA LEU A 7 3.74 -62.20 27.24
C LEU A 7 2.63 -61.48 26.44
N PRO A 8 2.08 -60.34 26.97
CA PRO A 8 1.18 -59.52 26.17
C PRO A 8 1.96 -58.57 25.28
N SER A 9 1.57 -58.55 23.99
CA SER A 9 2.04 -57.62 23.02
C SER A 9 1.42 -56.24 23.22
N LEU A 10 2.25 -55.25 23.49
CA LEU A 10 1.88 -53.81 23.48
C LEU A 10 1.77 -53.33 22.02
N LEU A 11 0.56 -53.10 21.56
CA LEU A 11 0.28 -52.34 20.35
C LEU A 11 0.50 -50.84 20.67
N GLY A 12 1.59 -50.30 20.15
CA GLY A 12 1.85 -48.88 20.16
C GLY A 12 1.00 -48.17 19.09
N ALA A 13 0.02 -47.38 19.52
CA ALA A 13 -0.73 -46.48 18.65
C ALA A 13 0.10 -45.25 18.37
N SER A 14 0.70 -45.15 17.16
CA SER A 14 1.33 -43.95 16.65
C SER A 14 0.25 -42.94 16.26
N ALA A 15 0.03 -41.92 17.07
CA ALA A 15 -0.79 -40.78 16.70
C ALA A 15 -0.01 -39.94 15.69
N ALA A 16 -0.38 -40.03 14.40
CA ALA A 16 0.10 -39.12 13.39
C ALA A 16 -0.56 -37.75 13.59
N LEU A 17 0.21 -36.78 14.08
CA LEU A 17 -0.18 -35.38 14.04
C LEU A 17 -0.22 -34.91 12.59
N LEU A 18 -1.41 -34.81 12.03
CA LEU A 18 -1.66 -34.11 10.76
C LEU A 18 -1.45 -32.61 11.00
N PHE A 19 -0.28 -32.10 10.67
CA PHE A 19 -0.07 -30.67 10.49
C PHE A 19 -0.87 -30.26 9.23
N THR A 20 -2.04 -29.70 9.42
CA THR A 20 -2.72 -28.95 8.35
C THR A 20 -1.92 -27.68 8.14
N ALA A 21 -1.07 -27.68 7.09
CA ALA A 21 -0.48 -26.46 6.60
C ALA A 21 -1.63 -25.57 6.12
N SER A 22 -1.97 -24.53 6.88
CA SER A 22 -2.80 -23.44 6.40
C SER A 22 -2.02 -22.76 5.31
N PHE A 23 -2.35 -23.05 4.05
CA PHE A 23 -1.87 -22.24 2.95
C PHE A 23 -2.43 -20.84 3.14
N ALA A 24 -1.57 -19.89 3.46
CA ALA A 24 -1.92 -18.48 3.40
C ALA A 24 -2.38 -18.22 1.96
N HIS A 25 -3.63 -17.79 1.80
CA HIS A 25 -4.12 -17.38 0.49
C HIS A 25 -3.48 -16.02 0.22
N ALA A 26 -2.69 -15.95 -0.86
CA ALA A 26 -2.21 -14.69 -1.40
C ALA A 26 -3.37 -13.69 -1.54
N ALA A 27 -3.09 -12.41 -1.33
CA ALA A 27 -4.07 -11.39 -1.69
C ALA A 27 -4.41 -11.56 -3.18
N PRO A 28 -5.71 -11.64 -3.54
CA PRO A 28 -6.08 -11.88 -4.94
C PRO A 28 -5.50 -10.76 -5.81
N PRO A 29 -5.02 -11.07 -7.02
CA PRO A 29 -4.50 -10.05 -7.93
C PRO A 29 -5.60 -9.02 -8.22
N ILE A 30 -5.18 -7.76 -8.45
CA ILE A 30 -6.13 -6.70 -8.81
C ILE A 30 -6.84 -7.09 -10.10
N PRO A 31 -8.18 -7.20 -10.10
CA PRO A 31 -8.94 -7.59 -11.28
C PRO A 31 -8.71 -6.65 -12.47
N ASP A 32 -8.62 -7.18 -13.67
CA ASP A 32 -8.46 -6.37 -14.88
C ASP A 32 -9.62 -5.39 -15.10
N SER A 33 -10.82 -5.69 -14.57
CA SER A 33 -11.97 -4.79 -14.59
C SER A 33 -11.73 -3.46 -13.83
N LEU A 34 -10.75 -3.43 -12.91
CA LEU A 34 -10.35 -2.23 -12.17
C LEU A 34 -9.19 -1.48 -12.85
N LYS A 35 -8.61 -2.06 -13.94
CA LYS A 35 -7.50 -1.45 -14.66
C LYS A 35 -7.97 -0.63 -15.87
N THR A 36 -7.24 0.43 -16.21
CA THR A 36 -7.40 1.21 -17.44
C THR A 36 -6.01 1.57 -17.98
N GLY A 37 -5.78 1.40 -19.28
CA GLY A 37 -4.46 1.62 -19.87
C GLY A 37 -3.37 0.67 -19.35
N GLY A 38 -3.77 -0.45 -18.71
CA GLY A 38 -2.87 -1.44 -18.10
C GLY A 38 -2.60 -1.21 -16.62
N PHE A 39 -3.09 -0.10 -16.02
CA PHE A 39 -2.85 0.25 -14.63
C PHE A 39 -4.13 0.25 -13.79
N GLU A 40 -4.02 -0.20 -12.56
CA GLU A 40 -4.96 0.11 -11.52
C GLU A 40 -4.57 1.48 -10.93
N VAL A 41 -5.53 2.42 -10.89
CA VAL A 41 -5.34 3.74 -10.31
C VAL A 41 -6.51 4.08 -9.42
N GLY A 42 -6.21 4.33 -8.14
CA GLY A 42 -7.15 4.72 -7.11
C GLY A 42 -6.80 6.04 -6.45
N CYS A 43 -7.40 6.30 -5.29
CA CYS A 43 -7.05 7.43 -4.44
C CYS A 43 -6.35 6.96 -3.17
N GLN A 44 -5.30 7.67 -2.76
CA GLN A 44 -4.80 7.61 -1.40
C GLN A 44 -5.75 8.42 -0.49
N ALA A 45 -6.23 7.84 0.61
CA ALA A 45 -7.18 8.50 1.49
C ALA A 45 -6.63 9.80 2.13
N TRP A 46 -5.30 9.99 2.15
CA TRP A 46 -4.67 11.24 2.58
C TRP A 46 -5.08 12.43 1.70
N THR A 47 -5.39 12.23 0.44
CA THR A 47 -6.00 13.24 -0.44
C THR A 47 -7.24 13.87 0.21
N PHE A 48 -7.93 13.11 1.04
CA PHE A 48 -9.16 13.49 1.73
C PHE A 48 -9.00 13.47 3.26
N HIS A 49 -7.80 13.77 3.79
CA HIS A 49 -7.50 13.65 5.23
C HIS A 49 -8.29 14.63 6.12
N ASP A 50 -8.79 15.73 5.56
CA ASP A 50 -9.69 16.67 6.27
C ASP A 50 -11.09 16.09 6.49
N PHE A 51 -11.40 14.96 5.85
CA PHE A 51 -12.67 14.27 5.91
C PHE A 51 -12.56 12.95 6.68
N THR A 52 -13.69 12.40 7.07
CA THR A 52 -13.76 11.05 7.64
C THR A 52 -13.49 9.98 6.57
N LEU A 53 -13.20 8.75 6.99
CA LEU A 53 -12.99 7.64 6.06
C LEU A 53 -14.22 7.37 5.19
N PHE A 54 -15.44 7.47 5.75
CA PHE A 54 -16.65 7.27 4.97
C PHE A 54 -16.80 8.31 3.88
N GLU A 55 -16.52 9.58 4.21
CA GLU A 55 -16.49 10.67 3.21
C GLU A 55 -15.34 10.48 2.19
N ALA A 56 -14.16 10.00 2.63
CA ALA A 56 -13.04 9.71 1.72
C ALA A 56 -13.41 8.60 0.72
N ILE A 57 -14.12 7.54 1.16
CA ILE A 57 -14.64 6.49 0.28
C ILE A 57 -15.66 7.07 -0.72
N GLU A 58 -16.56 7.95 -0.25
CA GLU A 58 -17.53 8.62 -1.12
C GLU A 58 -16.86 9.51 -2.16
N LYS A 59 -15.86 10.31 -1.74
CA LYS A 59 -15.08 11.16 -2.64
C LYS A 59 -14.27 10.35 -3.65
N THR A 60 -13.71 9.21 -3.24
CA THR A 60 -13.04 8.27 -4.15
C THR A 60 -14.00 7.80 -5.25
N ALA A 61 -15.22 7.42 -4.88
CA ALA A 61 -16.26 7.06 -5.86
C ALA A 61 -16.66 8.25 -6.75
N GLU A 62 -16.81 9.46 -6.18
CA GLU A 62 -17.14 10.71 -6.91
C GLU A 62 -16.06 11.08 -7.93
N VAL A 63 -14.78 10.91 -7.58
CA VAL A 63 -13.64 11.07 -8.50
C VAL A 63 -13.71 10.04 -9.64
N GLY A 64 -14.44 8.95 -9.43
CA GLY A 64 -14.56 7.84 -10.37
C GLY A 64 -13.34 6.92 -10.31
N ALA A 65 -12.65 6.88 -9.17
CA ALA A 65 -11.58 5.94 -8.90
C ALA A 65 -12.17 4.63 -8.34
N PRO A 66 -11.75 3.46 -8.87
CA PRO A 66 -12.30 2.18 -8.44
C PRO A 66 -11.71 1.67 -7.12
N THR A 67 -10.59 2.24 -6.69
CA THR A 67 -9.82 1.72 -5.55
C THR A 67 -9.40 2.84 -4.60
N ILE A 68 -9.11 2.44 -3.35
CA ILE A 68 -8.64 3.32 -2.29
C ILE A 68 -7.48 2.68 -1.52
N GLU A 69 -6.50 3.48 -1.17
CA GLU A 69 -5.51 3.17 -0.16
C GLU A 69 -5.90 3.82 1.17
N PHE A 70 -5.94 3.05 2.24
CA PHE A 70 -6.27 3.54 3.57
C PHE A 70 -5.10 4.24 4.25
N ILE A 71 -5.41 5.21 5.12
CA ILE A 71 -4.45 5.78 6.07
C ILE A 71 -4.77 5.33 7.50
N PRO A 72 -3.74 5.21 8.38
CA PRO A 72 -3.98 4.90 9.78
C PRO A 72 -4.65 6.09 10.52
N ASN A 73 -5.52 5.74 11.48
CA ASN A 73 -6.13 6.68 12.42
C ASN A 73 -7.03 7.76 11.80
N GLN A 74 -7.55 7.56 10.59
CA GLN A 74 -8.58 8.44 10.04
C GLN A 74 -9.89 8.28 10.84
N LYS A 75 -10.60 9.38 11.11
CA LYS A 75 -11.91 9.34 11.77
C LYS A 75 -12.88 8.52 10.92
N LEU A 76 -13.72 7.69 11.56
CA LEU A 76 -14.57 6.73 10.85
C LEU A 76 -15.65 7.40 9.99
N SER A 77 -16.52 8.19 10.62
CA SER A 77 -17.65 8.85 9.95
C SER A 77 -18.04 10.13 10.68
N PRO A 78 -18.85 11.00 10.04
CA PRO A 78 -19.40 12.19 10.70
C PRO A 78 -20.27 11.85 11.92
N GLU A 79 -20.95 10.69 11.92
CA GLU A 79 -21.81 10.22 13.01
C GLU A 79 -20.99 9.63 14.17
N GLU A 80 -19.78 9.16 13.89
CA GLU A 80 -18.86 8.56 14.87
C GLU A 80 -17.49 9.28 14.87
N PRO A 81 -17.42 10.60 15.13
CA PRO A 81 -16.22 11.41 14.90
C PRO A 81 -15.08 11.14 15.88
N THR A 82 -15.34 10.38 16.95
CA THR A 82 -14.34 9.97 17.95
C THR A 82 -13.76 8.59 17.67
N VAL A 83 -14.39 7.82 16.79
CA VAL A 83 -13.91 6.49 16.38
C VAL A 83 -12.86 6.67 15.30
N GLN A 84 -11.68 6.09 15.52
CA GLN A 84 -10.61 6.07 14.54
C GLN A 84 -10.52 4.68 13.89
N PHE A 85 -10.20 4.68 12.60
CA PHE A 85 -10.00 3.47 11.82
C PHE A 85 -8.51 3.16 11.68
N SER A 86 -8.13 1.96 12.11
CA SER A 86 -6.76 1.45 11.97
C SER A 86 -6.73 -0.07 12.13
N HIS A 87 -5.56 -0.66 12.00
CA HIS A 87 -5.31 -2.07 12.31
C HIS A 87 -5.55 -2.44 13.79
N ASN A 88 -5.65 -1.45 14.68
CA ASN A 88 -5.98 -1.63 16.10
C ASN A 88 -7.48 -1.45 16.41
N SER A 89 -8.29 -1.11 15.41
CA SER A 89 -9.73 -0.94 15.62
C SER A 89 -10.42 -2.29 15.84
N PRO A 90 -11.50 -2.33 16.64
CA PRO A 90 -12.34 -3.51 16.79
C PRO A 90 -12.89 -3.98 15.43
N LYS A 91 -13.13 -5.30 15.31
CA LYS A 91 -13.62 -5.93 14.07
C LYS A 91 -14.94 -5.32 13.58
N GLU A 92 -15.80 -4.89 14.51
CA GLU A 92 -17.08 -4.23 14.19
C GLU A 92 -16.88 -2.92 13.41
N VAL A 93 -15.78 -2.18 13.65
CA VAL A 93 -15.41 -0.99 12.89
C VAL A 93 -14.97 -1.42 11.47
N TRP A 94 -14.18 -2.48 11.35
CA TRP A 94 -13.77 -3.03 10.06
C TRP A 94 -14.98 -3.50 9.22
N ASP A 95 -15.96 -4.16 9.86
CA ASP A 95 -17.19 -4.61 9.21
C ASP A 95 -18.01 -3.41 8.66
N LYS A 96 -18.12 -2.30 9.42
CA LYS A 96 -18.76 -1.06 8.96
C LYS A 96 -18.05 -0.49 7.71
N VAL A 97 -16.72 -0.47 7.73
CA VAL A 97 -15.92 0.02 6.58
C VAL A 97 -16.12 -0.88 5.36
N LYS A 98 -16.13 -2.21 5.53
CA LYS A 98 -16.46 -3.14 4.43
C LYS A 98 -17.82 -2.89 3.82
N ALA A 99 -18.82 -2.65 4.65
CA ALA A 99 -20.17 -2.32 4.18
C ALA A 99 -20.20 -1.02 3.36
N LYS A 100 -19.46 0.02 3.83
CA LYS A 100 -19.37 1.31 3.13
C LYS A 100 -18.64 1.19 1.79
N LEU A 101 -17.57 0.42 1.74
CA LEU A 101 -16.83 0.14 0.50
C LEU A 101 -17.72 -0.58 -0.52
N ALA A 102 -18.47 -1.59 -0.08
CA ALA A 102 -19.42 -2.32 -0.93
C ALA A 102 -20.55 -1.42 -1.45
N GLU A 103 -21.11 -0.56 -0.59
CA GLU A 103 -22.13 0.44 -0.96
C GLU A 103 -21.64 1.37 -2.08
N LYS A 104 -20.39 1.82 -2.00
CA LYS A 104 -19.80 2.78 -2.95
C LYS A 104 -19.07 2.10 -4.11
N HIS A 105 -19.00 0.78 -4.15
CA HIS A 105 -18.27 0.01 -5.16
C HIS A 105 -16.78 0.39 -5.25
N VAL A 106 -16.15 0.68 -4.11
CA VAL A 106 -14.73 1.00 -3.98
C VAL A 106 -14.00 -0.19 -3.39
N THR A 107 -12.89 -0.60 -4.00
CA THR A 107 -12.06 -1.72 -3.53
C THR A 107 -10.84 -1.18 -2.79
N PRO A 108 -10.56 -1.58 -1.54
CA PRO A 108 -9.33 -1.19 -0.88
C PRO A 108 -8.17 -2.02 -1.43
N VAL A 109 -7.01 -1.40 -1.66
CA VAL A 109 -5.84 -2.07 -2.28
C VAL A 109 -4.55 -1.93 -1.47
N ALA A 110 -4.43 -0.90 -0.65
CA ALA A 110 -3.24 -0.64 0.15
C ALA A 110 -3.57 0.03 1.48
N TYR A 111 -2.58 0.07 2.38
CA TYR A 111 -2.65 0.71 3.68
C TYR A 111 -1.33 1.38 4.04
N GLY A 112 -1.30 2.66 4.22
CA GLY A 112 -0.10 3.41 4.59
C GLY A 112 -0.32 4.95 4.62
N VAL A 113 0.67 5.67 5.11
CA VAL A 113 1.97 5.20 5.61
C VAL A 113 1.82 4.78 7.07
N VAL A 114 2.12 3.53 7.39
CA VAL A 114 1.97 2.96 8.74
C VAL A 114 3.33 2.58 9.32
N GLY A 115 3.54 2.88 10.61
CA GLY A 115 4.74 2.45 11.31
C GLY A 115 4.72 0.97 11.69
N PHE A 116 5.83 0.27 11.56
CA PHE A 116 6.01 -1.08 12.11
C PHE A 116 6.77 -1.04 13.42
N SER A 117 6.31 -1.84 14.37
CA SER A 117 7.05 -2.17 15.59
C SER A 117 8.08 -3.27 15.31
N LYS A 118 9.15 -3.31 16.11
CA LYS A 118 10.08 -4.47 16.18
C LYS A 118 9.51 -5.66 16.95
N ASP A 119 8.33 -5.51 17.54
CA ASP A 119 7.57 -6.60 18.13
C ASP A 119 6.74 -7.28 17.02
N GLU A 120 6.99 -8.57 16.80
CA GLU A 120 6.31 -9.35 15.75
C GLU A 120 4.79 -9.41 15.98
N ALA A 121 4.31 -9.49 17.23
CA ALA A 121 2.89 -9.57 17.51
C ALA A 121 2.16 -8.27 17.10
N GLU A 122 2.80 -7.11 17.32
CA GLU A 122 2.28 -5.83 16.86
C GLU A 122 2.36 -5.70 15.33
N ALA A 123 3.47 -6.11 14.71
CA ALA A 123 3.60 -6.13 13.26
C ALA A 123 2.54 -7.04 12.61
N ARG A 124 2.27 -8.19 13.20
CA ARG A 124 1.27 -9.16 12.73
C ARG A 124 -0.15 -8.59 12.66
N LYS A 125 -0.53 -7.69 13.58
CA LYS A 125 -1.84 -7.02 13.52
C LYS A 125 -2.05 -6.24 12.22
N ILE A 126 -0.99 -5.63 11.69
CA ILE A 126 -1.05 -4.90 10.43
C ILE A 126 -1.30 -5.86 9.25
N PHE A 127 -0.64 -7.02 9.25
CA PHE A 127 -0.87 -8.04 8.21
C PHE A 127 -2.25 -8.70 8.32
N GLU A 128 -2.76 -8.97 9.54
CA GLU A 128 -4.12 -9.47 9.75
C GLU A 128 -5.17 -8.47 9.25
N PHE A 129 -4.96 -7.18 9.51
CA PHE A 129 -5.80 -6.11 8.97
C PHE A 129 -5.76 -6.10 7.43
N ALA A 130 -4.57 -6.14 6.84
CA ALA A 130 -4.39 -6.15 5.39
C ALA A 130 -5.07 -7.39 4.75
N LYS A 131 -4.89 -8.57 5.34
CA LYS A 131 -5.57 -9.80 4.92
C LYS A 131 -7.09 -9.69 5.02
N TYR A 132 -7.62 -9.12 6.13
CA TYR A 132 -9.05 -8.95 6.32
C TYR A 132 -9.71 -8.11 5.21
N PHE A 133 -9.02 -7.08 4.75
CA PHE A 133 -9.48 -6.21 3.66
C PHE A 133 -9.06 -6.68 2.26
N GLY A 134 -8.21 -7.70 2.14
CA GLY A 134 -7.68 -8.18 0.86
C GLY A 134 -6.69 -7.23 0.20
N LEU A 135 -5.92 -6.49 1.01
CA LEU A 135 -4.96 -5.49 0.51
C LEU A 135 -3.77 -6.15 -0.19
N GLN A 136 -3.27 -5.49 -1.23
CA GLN A 136 -2.10 -5.92 -1.99
C GLN A 136 -0.79 -5.48 -1.35
N THR A 137 -0.80 -4.29 -0.72
CA THR A 137 0.41 -3.63 -0.27
C THR A 137 0.19 -2.91 1.07
N ILE A 138 1.21 -2.95 1.92
CA ILE A 138 1.33 -2.11 3.12
C ILE A 138 2.50 -1.15 2.87
N ASN A 139 2.28 0.16 3.07
CA ASN A 139 3.30 1.18 2.84
C ASN A 139 3.82 1.74 4.16
N THR A 140 5.16 1.85 4.29
CA THR A 140 5.85 2.21 5.55
C THR A 140 7.15 2.98 5.29
N GLU A 141 7.70 3.60 6.34
CA GLU A 141 9.09 4.10 6.39
C GLU A 141 9.96 3.34 7.41
N ALA A 142 9.42 2.31 8.05
CA ALA A 142 10.08 1.61 9.15
C ALA A 142 11.17 0.62 8.66
N VAL A 143 12.25 1.14 8.06
CA VAL A 143 13.37 0.32 7.57
C VAL A 143 13.99 -0.52 8.69
N ASP A 144 14.04 0.00 9.90
CA ASP A 144 14.63 -0.67 11.06
C ASP A 144 13.79 -1.83 11.63
N ALA A 145 12.57 -2.02 11.14
CA ALA A 145 11.69 -3.14 11.47
C ALA A 145 11.65 -4.24 10.37
N ILE A 146 12.45 -4.11 9.30
CA ILE A 146 12.40 -5.01 8.14
C ILE A 146 12.57 -6.49 8.53
N ASP A 147 13.52 -6.78 9.43
CA ASP A 147 13.77 -8.16 9.88
C ASP A 147 12.60 -8.75 10.67
N THR A 148 11.76 -7.90 11.27
CA THR A 148 10.54 -8.30 11.99
C THR A 148 9.41 -8.64 11.01
N PHE A 149 9.19 -7.83 9.98
CA PHE A 149 8.05 -8.03 9.09
C PHE A 149 8.37 -8.87 7.84
N GLU A 150 9.61 -9.09 7.45
CA GLU A 150 9.95 -9.91 6.28
C GLU A 150 9.43 -11.36 6.38
N PRO A 151 9.47 -12.05 7.53
CA PRO A 151 8.79 -13.35 7.68
C PRO A 151 7.28 -13.27 7.44
N LEU A 152 6.63 -12.18 7.89
CA LEU A 152 5.19 -11.96 7.73
C LEU A 152 4.83 -11.69 6.27
N VAL A 153 5.67 -10.98 5.52
CA VAL A 153 5.51 -10.80 4.07
C VAL A 153 5.38 -12.16 3.37
N LYS A 154 6.20 -13.13 3.74
CA LYS A 154 6.15 -14.51 3.20
C LYS A 154 4.92 -15.27 3.67
N GLU A 155 4.56 -15.15 4.95
CA GLU A 155 3.43 -15.85 5.56
C GLU A 155 2.09 -15.40 4.96
N TYR A 156 1.91 -14.08 4.78
CA TYR A 156 0.64 -13.50 4.32
C TYR A 156 0.57 -13.30 2.82
N ASP A 157 1.71 -13.39 2.12
CA ASP A 157 1.88 -13.06 0.70
C ASP A 157 1.36 -11.66 0.34
N ILE A 158 1.69 -10.68 1.21
CA ILE A 158 1.33 -9.27 1.07
C ILE A 158 2.63 -8.48 0.89
N LYS A 159 2.65 -7.54 -0.07
CA LYS A 159 3.82 -6.70 -0.35
C LYS A 159 3.99 -5.62 0.70
N VAL A 160 5.24 -5.20 0.94
CA VAL A 160 5.57 -4.03 1.76
C VAL A 160 6.38 -3.05 0.94
N GLY A 161 5.88 -1.82 0.82
CA GLY A 161 6.53 -0.73 0.10
C GLY A 161 7.14 0.30 1.04
N PHE A 162 8.43 0.62 0.86
CA PHE A 162 9.05 1.75 1.54
C PHE A 162 8.68 3.04 0.83
N HIS A 163 7.90 3.87 1.54
CA HIS A 163 7.45 5.17 1.06
C HIS A 163 8.56 6.22 1.24
N ASP A 164 8.67 7.12 0.29
CA ASP A 164 9.57 8.26 0.35
C ASP A 164 8.82 9.56 0.67
N HIS A 165 9.40 10.39 1.55
CA HIS A 165 9.04 11.79 1.74
C HIS A 165 10.17 12.70 1.23
N PRO A 166 9.95 14.01 1.07
CA PRO A 166 10.95 14.91 0.53
C PRO A 166 12.23 14.95 1.36
N LYS A 167 13.34 15.24 0.68
CA LYS A 167 14.62 15.51 1.33
C LYS A 167 14.48 16.57 2.40
N ARG A 168 15.03 16.28 3.58
CA ARG A 168 15.01 17.16 4.76
C ARG A 168 16.40 17.74 4.99
N PRO A 169 16.68 19.00 4.60
CA PRO A 169 18.02 19.58 4.73
C PRO A 169 18.56 19.58 6.17
N ASP A 170 17.65 19.77 7.15
CA ASP A 170 18.00 19.81 8.58
C ASP A 170 18.13 18.39 9.21
N HIS A 171 17.85 17.34 8.45
CA HIS A 171 17.92 15.94 8.86
C HIS A 171 18.68 15.12 7.82
N PRO A 172 20.01 15.27 7.70
CA PRO A 172 20.82 14.61 6.67
C PRO A 172 20.83 13.08 6.81
N GLU A 173 20.50 12.55 7.99
CA GLU A 173 20.32 11.11 8.24
C GLU A 173 19.04 10.55 7.59
N TYR A 174 18.05 11.38 7.29
CA TYR A 174 16.82 10.95 6.63
C TYR A 174 17.07 10.74 5.14
N ARG A 175 17.02 9.47 4.71
CA ARG A 175 17.41 9.06 3.35
C ARG A 175 16.28 8.42 2.54
N MET A 176 15.05 8.42 3.04
CA MET A 176 13.93 7.76 2.33
C MET A 176 13.67 8.38 0.94
N TRP A 177 14.03 9.66 0.75
CA TRP A 177 13.92 10.36 -0.54
C TRP A 177 14.88 9.86 -1.62
N ASP A 178 15.93 9.10 -1.25
CA ASP A 178 17.04 8.69 -2.12
C ASP A 178 16.77 7.29 -2.69
N PRO A 179 16.47 7.14 -4.02
CA PRO A 179 16.16 5.85 -4.61
C PRO A 179 17.32 4.85 -4.54
N GLU A 180 18.57 5.33 -4.55
CA GLU A 180 19.75 4.45 -4.37
C GLU A 180 19.80 3.88 -2.95
N TYR A 181 19.42 4.65 -1.95
CA TYR A 181 19.31 4.16 -0.58
C TYR A 181 18.24 3.10 -0.48
N ILE A 182 17.02 3.37 -1.00
CA ILE A 182 15.93 2.39 -0.98
C ILE A 182 16.34 1.11 -1.72
N LEU A 183 16.98 1.22 -2.89
CA LEU A 183 17.50 0.06 -3.60
C LEU A 183 18.49 -0.73 -2.73
N SER A 184 19.40 -0.05 -2.02
CA SER A 184 20.35 -0.71 -1.12
C SER A 184 19.69 -1.47 0.03
N VAL A 185 18.50 -1.02 0.47
CA VAL A 185 17.71 -1.66 1.54
C VAL A 185 16.98 -2.90 1.02
N VAL A 186 16.43 -2.85 -0.20
CA VAL A 186 15.46 -3.87 -0.67
C VAL A 186 16.05 -4.92 -1.60
N LYS A 187 17.16 -4.64 -2.30
CA LYS A 187 17.71 -5.48 -3.39
C LYS A 187 18.00 -6.94 -3.02
N ASP A 188 18.36 -7.19 -1.76
CA ASP A 188 18.71 -8.52 -1.26
C ASP A 188 17.63 -9.11 -0.34
N ARG A 189 16.43 -8.51 -0.30
CA ARG A 189 15.29 -8.93 0.51
C ARG A 189 14.28 -9.76 -0.31
N ASP A 190 13.24 -10.25 0.36
CA ASP A 190 12.14 -10.90 -0.34
C ASP A 190 11.59 -9.99 -1.44
N PRO A 191 11.33 -10.48 -2.67
CA PRO A 191 10.91 -9.65 -3.80
C PRO A 191 9.57 -8.93 -3.59
N ARG A 192 8.81 -9.26 -2.55
CA ARG A 192 7.60 -8.56 -2.13
C ARG A 192 7.89 -7.32 -1.29
N ILE A 193 9.15 -7.11 -0.89
CA ILE A 193 9.60 -5.89 -0.20
C ILE A 193 10.26 -4.98 -1.23
N GLY A 194 9.73 -3.77 -1.37
CA GLY A 194 10.19 -2.83 -2.39
C GLY A 194 9.91 -1.38 -2.01
N SER A 195 9.83 -0.53 -3.01
CA SER A 195 9.49 0.88 -2.86
C SER A 195 7.99 1.11 -3.07
N CYS A 196 7.40 1.95 -2.23
CA CYS A 196 6.21 2.73 -2.53
C CYS A 196 6.68 4.07 -3.08
N ALA A 197 6.72 4.21 -4.39
CA ALA A 197 7.32 5.34 -5.08
C ALA A 197 6.41 6.59 -5.04
N ASP A 198 6.76 7.59 -4.23
CA ASP A 198 6.09 8.89 -4.28
C ASP A 198 6.77 9.83 -5.27
N THR A 199 6.15 9.98 -6.43
CA THR A 199 6.72 10.71 -7.55
C THR A 199 6.85 12.21 -7.28
N GLY A 200 5.94 12.80 -6.49
CA GLY A 200 5.98 14.23 -6.14
C GLY A 200 7.05 14.53 -5.10
N HIS A 201 7.29 13.62 -4.17
CA HIS A 201 8.33 13.80 -3.16
C HIS A 201 9.73 13.71 -3.77
N TRP A 202 9.93 12.93 -4.82
CA TRP A 202 11.16 12.98 -5.60
C TRP A 202 11.33 14.33 -6.29
N VAL A 203 10.26 14.88 -6.91
CA VAL A 203 10.30 16.21 -7.53
C VAL A 203 10.61 17.30 -6.53
N ARG A 204 9.99 17.27 -5.33
CA ARG A 204 10.31 18.19 -4.21
C ARG A 204 11.75 18.05 -3.73
N SER A 205 12.35 16.89 -3.92
CA SER A 205 13.76 16.60 -3.61
C SER A 205 14.74 16.99 -4.73
N GLY A 206 14.25 17.54 -5.83
CA GLY A 206 15.04 17.93 -7.00
C GLY A 206 15.41 16.76 -7.91
N LEU A 207 14.71 15.63 -7.80
CA LEU A 207 14.93 14.45 -8.63
C LEU A 207 13.90 14.36 -9.76
N LYS A 208 14.24 13.58 -10.79
CA LYS A 208 13.31 13.25 -11.88
C LYS A 208 12.70 11.88 -11.62
N PRO A 209 11.37 11.76 -11.46
CA PRO A 209 10.73 10.50 -11.13
C PRO A 209 11.06 9.34 -12.08
N VAL A 210 11.12 9.59 -13.38
CA VAL A 210 11.47 8.57 -14.39
C VAL A 210 12.85 7.97 -14.13
N ASP A 211 13.83 8.79 -13.74
CA ASP A 211 15.19 8.30 -13.44
C ASP A 211 15.20 7.51 -12.12
N CYS A 212 14.42 7.94 -11.12
CA CYS A 212 14.26 7.20 -9.85
C CYS A 212 13.61 5.82 -10.07
N ILE A 213 12.58 5.76 -10.93
CA ILE A 213 11.91 4.50 -11.31
C ILE A 213 12.90 3.55 -12.01
N ARG A 214 13.80 4.07 -12.85
CA ARG A 214 14.85 3.27 -13.50
C ARG A 214 15.86 2.72 -12.52
N ILE A 215 16.27 3.50 -11.51
CA ILE A 215 17.15 3.05 -10.42
C ILE A 215 16.48 1.89 -9.68
N LEU A 216 15.20 2.02 -9.36
CA LEU A 216 14.42 1.03 -8.60
C LEU A 216 13.82 -0.08 -9.47
N LYS A 217 14.30 -0.27 -10.69
CA LYS A 217 13.75 -1.26 -11.64
C LYS A 217 13.58 -2.65 -11.00
N GLY A 218 12.33 -3.13 -11.04
CA GLY A 218 11.96 -4.45 -10.47
C GLY A 218 11.73 -4.45 -8.96
N HIS A 219 11.87 -3.30 -8.28
CA HIS A 219 11.72 -3.16 -6.84
C HIS A 219 10.60 -2.18 -6.44
N ILE A 220 9.76 -1.72 -7.35
CA ILE A 220 8.61 -0.88 -7.02
C ILE A 220 7.38 -1.78 -6.86
N VAL A 221 6.72 -1.69 -5.71
CA VAL A 221 5.55 -2.52 -5.36
C VAL A 221 4.24 -1.74 -5.31
N SER A 222 4.31 -0.43 -5.11
CA SER A 222 3.19 0.53 -5.15
C SER A 222 3.70 1.92 -5.51
N SER A 223 2.80 2.86 -5.81
CA SER A 223 3.18 4.24 -6.11
C SER A 223 2.16 5.23 -5.60
N HIS A 224 2.63 6.31 -4.98
CA HIS A 224 1.87 7.54 -4.78
C HIS A 224 2.24 8.50 -5.91
N MET A 225 1.27 8.83 -6.72
CA MET A 225 1.53 9.65 -7.90
C MET A 225 1.01 11.07 -7.74
N LYS A 226 1.93 12.02 -7.88
CA LYS A 226 1.68 13.46 -7.81
C LYS A 226 2.25 14.14 -9.06
N ASP A 227 1.61 15.21 -9.49
CA ASP A 227 2.20 16.17 -10.44
C ASP A 227 2.35 17.52 -9.76
N LEU A 228 3.51 18.16 -9.88
CA LEU A 228 3.81 19.40 -9.17
C LEU A 228 3.94 20.57 -10.11
N ASN A 229 3.54 21.77 -9.65
CA ASN A 229 3.66 22.99 -10.43
C ASN A 229 5.11 23.44 -10.67
N VAL A 230 6.03 23.14 -9.75
CA VAL A 230 7.47 23.48 -9.84
C VAL A 230 8.32 22.40 -9.17
N PRO A 231 9.58 22.17 -9.63
CA PRO A 231 10.49 21.18 -9.05
C PRO A 231 11.26 21.73 -7.85
N LEU A 232 10.54 22.18 -6.83
CA LEU A 232 11.10 22.79 -5.62
C LEU A 232 10.43 22.21 -4.38
N PRO A 233 11.06 22.28 -3.19
CA PRO A 233 10.44 21.88 -1.94
C PRO A 233 9.10 22.56 -1.64
N SER A 234 8.88 23.77 -2.16
CA SER A 234 7.62 24.53 -2.05
C SER A 234 6.59 24.20 -3.12
N GLY A 235 6.89 23.27 -4.04
CA GLY A 235 5.97 22.83 -5.07
C GLY A 235 4.68 22.25 -4.49
N HIS A 236 3.53 22.62 -5.04
CA HIS A 236 2.23 22.08 -4.70
C HIS A 236 1.67 21.24 -5.85
N ASP A 237 0.75 20.36 -5.52
CA ASP A 237 0.14 19.47 -6.49
C ASP A 237 -0.75 20.23 -7.46
N VAL A 238 -0.71 19.78 -8.72
CA VAL A 238 -1.61 20.16 -9.81
C VAL A 238 -2.17 18.89 -10.45
N PRO A 239 -3.30 18.97 -11.18
CA PRO A 239 -3.82 17.81 -11.90
C PRO A 239 -2.77 17.19 -12.84
N TRP A 240 -2.76 15.88 -12.93
CA TRP A 240 -1.79 15.13 -13.74
C TRP A 240 -1.71 15.64 -15.18
N GLY A 241 -0.49 15.82 -15.68
CA GLY A 241 -0.18 16.36 -16.99
C GLY A 241 -0.19 17.88 -17.07
N GLN A 242 -0.41 18.59 -15.96
CA GLN A 242 -0.37 20.05 -15.90
C GLN A 242 0.88 20.61 -15.21
N GLY A 243 1.71 19.72 -14.67
CA GLY A 243 2.90 20.06 -13.90
C GLY A 243 4.20 19.64 -14.56
N VAL A 244 5.22 19.48 -13.72
CA VAL A 244 6.61 19.23 -14.12
C VAL A 244 7.10 17.81 -13.84
N SER A 245 6.25 16.94 -13.28
CA SER A 245 6.64 15.58 -12.85
C SER A 245 6.78 14.58 -14.02
N ASP A 246 6.35 14.94 -15.22
CA ASP A 246 6.32 14.05 -16.39
C ASP A 246 5.50 12.78 -16.16
N VAL A 247 4.25 12.95 -15.71
CA VAL A 247 3.34 11.83 -15.38
C VAL A 247 3.20 10.84 -16.55
N LYS A 248 3.21 11.33 -17.79
CA LYS A 248 3.18 10.43 -18.96
C LYS A 248 4.44 9.57 -19.03
N GLY A 249 5.62 10.18 -18.86
CA GLY A 249 6.90 9.45 -18.84
C GLY A 249 6.98 8.45 -17.70
N ILE A 250 6.41 8.77 -16.51
CA ILE A 250 6.29 7.86 -15.39
C ILE A 250 5.47 6.62 -15.78
N LEU A 251 4.28 6.80 -16.36
CA LEU A 251 3.43 5.70 -16.79
C LEU A 251 4.07 4.88 -17.91
N ASP A 252 4.74 5.53 -18.86
CA ASP A 252 5.48 4.84 -19.92
C ASP A 252 6.61 3.95 -19.35
N GLU A 253 7.34 4.46 -18.35
CA GLU A 253 8.42 3.69 -17.69
C GLU A 253 7.84 2.53 -16.85
N TYR A 254 6.77 2.74 -16.09
CA TYR A 254 6.06 1.66 -15.39
C TYR A 254 5.61 0.56 -16.35
N LYS A 255 5.02 0.95 -17.49
CA LYS A 255 4.60 0.02 -18.53
C LYS A 255 5.78 -0.75 -19.12
N ALA A 256 6.89 -0.08 -19.40
CA ALA A 256 8.11 -0.70 -19.93
C ALA A 256 8.73 -1.71 -18.96
N GLN A 257 8.56 -1.50 -17.64
CA GLN A 257 9.03 -2.40 -16.59
C GLN A 257 8.02 -3.51 -16.22
N GLY A 258 6.80 -3.48 -16.76
CA GLY A 258 5.74 -4.44 -16.40
C GLY A 258 5.23 -4.24 -14.97
N PHE A 259 5.15 -3.01 -14.49
CA PHE A 259 4.64 -2.71 -13.16
C PHE A 259 3.15 -3.07 -13.03
N GLU A 260 2.80 -3.80 -11.97
CA GLU A 260 1.43 -4.29 -11.70
C GLU A 260 0.90 -3.88 -10.31
N GLY A 261 1.64 -3.05 -9.58
CA GLY A 261 1.22 -2.57 -8.26
C GLY A 261 0.12 -1.50 -8.33
N PRO A 262 -0.50 -1.17 -7.19
CA PRO A 262 -1.44 -0.07 -7.11
C PRO A 262 -0.75 1.28 -7.32
N ILE A 263 -1.43 2.18 -8.02
CA ILE A 263 -1.08 3.60 -8.14
C ILE A 263 -2.16 4.40 -7.42
N SER A 264 -1.78 5.12 -6.39
CA SER A 264 -2.67 5.98 -5.63
C SER A 264 -2.47 7.44 -6.03
N ILE A 265 -3.55 8.13 -6.45
CA ILE A 265 -3.57 9.58 -6.54
C ILE A 265 -3.43 10.09 -5.12
N GLU A 266 -2.33 10.78 -4.82
CA GLU A 266 -2.16 11.48 -3.56
C GLU A 266 -2.02 12.98 -3.86
N TYR A 267 -3.13 13.70 -3.66
CA TYR A 267 -3.24 15.12 -4.03
C TYR A 267 -3.26 15.99 -2.77
N GLU A 268 -2.11 16.60 -2.45
CA GLU A 268 -1.84 17.31 -1.22
C GLU A 268 -1.97 18.84 -1.36
N TYR A 269 -2.99 19.29 -2.06
CA TYR A 269 -3.23 20.70 -2.24
C TYR A 269 -4.74 20.99 -2.27
N ASN A 270 -5.11 22.23 -1.98
CA ASN A 270 -6.49 22.71 -2.03
C ASN A 270 -7.45 21.86 -1.16
N TRP A 271 -6.97 21.50 0.02
CA TRP A 271 -7.65 20.65 1.01
C TRP A 271 -9.13 21.04 1.19
N GLY A 272 -9.98 20.06 1.31
CA GLY A 272 -11.42 20.25 1.39
C GLY A 272 -12.14 20.60 0.08
N LYS A 273 -11.40 20.92 -1.01
CA LYS A 273 -11.97 21.27 -2.34
C LYS A 273 -11.27 20.57 -3.51
N ASN A 274 -10.47 19.55 -3.25
CA ASN A 274 -9.59 18.90 -4.23
C ASN A 274 -10.25 17.80 -5.07
N VAL A 275 -11.51 17.46 -4.85
CA VAL A 275 -12.24 16.46 -5.65
C VAL A 275 -12.21 16.77 -7.15
N PRO A 276 -12.45 18.02 -7.62
CA PRO A 276 -12.35 18.32 -9.05
C PRO A 276 -10.94 18.07 -9.61
N ASP A 277 -9.89 18.37 -8.86
CA ASP A 277 -8.50 18.20 -9.27
C ASP A 277 -8.13 16.70 -9.34
N ALA A 278 -8.52 15.93 -8.32
CA ALA A 278 -8.35 14.47 -8.30
C ALA A 278 -9.11 13.80 -9.47
N LYS A 279 -10.28 14.35 -9.85
CA LYS A 279 -11.04 13.88 -11.01
C LYS A 279 -10.28 14.13 -12.32
N LEU A 280 -9.62 15.26 -12.47
CA LEU A 280 -8.75 15.53 -13.62
C LEU A 280 -7.57 14.56 -13.72
N CYS A 281 -7.02 14.11 -12.57
CA CYS A 281 -6.01 13.05 -12.55
C CYS A 281 -6.60 11.73 -13.11
N MET A 282 -7.81 11.36 -12.71
CA MET A 282 -8.49 10.18 -13.27
C MET A 282 -8.83 10.33 -14.74
N ASP A 283 -9.18 11.52 -15.21
CA ASP A 283 -9.44 11.79 -16.64
C ASP A 283 -8.15 11.67 -17.45
N PHE A 284 -7.01 12.16 -16.94
CA PHE A 284 -5.69 11.94 -17.53
C PHE A 284 -5.40 10.44 -17.69
N ARG A 285 -5.58 9.66 -16.61
CA ARG A 285 -5.40 8.19 -16.68
C ARG A 285 -6.29 7.54 -17.72
N ARG A 286 -7.58 7.95 -17.83
CA ARG A 286 -8.51 7.41 -18.84
C ARG A 286 -8.12 7.75 -20.27
N ALA A 287 -7.42 8.86 -20.46
CA ALA A 287 -6.89 9.27 -21.77
C ALA A 287 -5.56 8.60 -22.12
N TYR A 288 -4.82 8.10 -21.13
CA TYR A 288 -3.52 7.46 -21.34
C TYR A 288 -3.67 6.15 -22.13
N GLY A 289 -2.91 6.04 -23.24
CA GLY A 289 -2.89 4.83 -24.08
C GLY A 289 -4.06 4.69 -25.07
N LYS A 290 -4.86 5.78 -25.25
CA LYS A 290 -5.87 5.87 -26.31
C LYS A 290 -5.27 6.37 -27.61
#